data_b189f097674603ba6ce7de80591a578b
#
_entry.id   b189f097674603ba6ce7de80591a578b
#
_cell.length_a   1.000
_cell.length_b   1.000
_cell.length_c   1.000
_cell.angle_alpha   90.00
_cell.angle_beta   90.00
_cell.angle_gamma   90.00
#
_symmetry.space_group_name_H-M   'P 1'
#
loop_
_entity.id
_entity.type
_entity.pdbx_description
1 polymer ?
#
loop_
_entity_poly.entity_id
_entity_poly.type
_entity_poly.pdbx_seq_one_letter_code
_entity_poly.pdbx_strand_id
1 'polypeptide(L)'
;MLSRRGFVLSGVAVGGGLIIGYAQWRLSDGDAATKFAASGQSATPLNAWLKIDTSGQITCAIHRAEMGQGVTTSLAMLLAEELDADWSQMRFEFAPVDRDYYNFGMLLNGQPLGDPEASWLAGTGTWAIRKVFHAMGLSMTISSSSMIDAWDTLRPAGAAARQMLIKAAARKWQCSPEQLRTEAGWVIDT
;
A
#
# COMPACT_ATOMS: atom_id res chain seq x y z
N MET A 1 11.37 -33.64 33.31
CA MET A 1 10.01 -33.07 33.32
C MET A 1 10.10 -31.61 33.78
N LEU A 2 9.64 -30.67 32.98
CA LEU A 2 9.55 -29.27 33.38
C LEU A 2 8.43 -29.11 34.42
N SER A 3 8.73 -28.45 35.55
CA SER A 3 7.69 -28.12 36.53
C SER A 3 6.68 -27.16 35.91
N ARG A 4 5.41 -27.11 36.43
CA ARG A 4 4.38 -26.15 35.96
C ARG A 4 4.90 -24.72 35.97
N ARG A 5 5.69 -24.31 36.96
CA ARG A 5 6.34 -22.99 37.05
C ARG A 5 7.38 -22.81 35.93
N GLY A 6 8.19 -23.83 35.66
CA GLY A 6 9.18 -23.80 34.58
C GLY A 6 8.53 -23.69 33.21
N PHE A 7 7.39 -24.35 32.98
CA PHE A 7 6.62 -24.24 31.75
C PHE A 7 6.05 -22.84 31.54
N VAL A 8 5.45 -22.24 32.58
CA VAL A 8 4.92 -20.87 32.52
C VAL A 8 6.05 -19.85 32.30
N LEU A 9 7.15 -19.97 33.04
CA LEU A 9 8.29 -19.06 32.87
C LEU A 9 8.91 -19.17 31.47
N SER A 10 9.03 -20.39 30.93
CA SER A 10 9.51 -20.60 29.57
C SER A 10 8.55 -19.99 28.53
N GLY A 11 7.25 -20.15 28.74
CA GLY A 11 6.22 -19.54 27.87
C GLY A 11 6.30 -18.01 27.87
N VAL A 12 6.48 -17.40 29.04
CA VAL A 12 6.64 -15.95 29.17
C VAL A 12 7.96 -15.47 28.53
N ALA A 13 9.05 -16.21 28.72
CA ALA A 13 10.34 -15.85 28.12
C ALA A 13 10.31 -15.96 26.59
N VAL A 14 9.74 -17.03 26.05
CA VAL A 14 9.58 -17.20 24.60
C VAL A 14 8.61 -16.16 24.03
N GLY A 15 7.45 -15.95 24.66
CA GLY A 15 6.49 -14.94 24.25
C GLY A 15 7.06 -13.52 24.29
N GLY A 16 7.75 -13.18 25.38
CA GLY A 16 8.44 -11.89 25.52
C GLY A 16 9.55 -11.70 24.48
N GLY A 17 10.37 -12.74 24.26
CA GLY A 17 11.41 -12.71 23.21
C GLY A 17 10.85 -12.53 21.81
N LEU A 18 9.71 -13.18 21.48
CA LEU A 18 9.05 -13.00 20.21
C LEU A 18 8.48 -11.59 20.03
N ILE A 19 7.90 -10.99 21.08
CA ILE A 19 7.39 -9.62 21.05
C ILE A 19 8.53 -8.63 20.85
N ILE A 20 9.62 -8.78 21.59
CA ILE A 20 10.80 -7.90 21.46
C ILE A 20 11.44 -8.08 20.07
N GLY A 21 11.62 -9.31 19.61
CA GLY A 21 12.15 -9.60 18.28
C GLY A 21 11.27 -9.00 17.17
N TYR A 22 9.95 -9.13 17.30
CA TYR A 22 9.00 -8.51 16.36
C TYR A 22 9.06 -6.98 16.39
N ALA A 23 9.11 -6.38 17.58
CA ALA A 23 9.21 -4.92 17.70
C ALA A 23 10.53 -4.40 17.11
N GLN A 24 11.64 -5.07 17.36
CA GLN A 24 12.95 -4.70 16.84
C GLN A 24 13.02 -4.87 15.32
N TRP A 25 12.47 -5.96 14.79
CA TRP A 25 12.33 -6.16 13.36
C TRP A 25 11.43 -5.09 12.71
N ARG A 26 10.34 -4.71 13.38
CA ARG A 26 9.43 -3.64 12.94
C ARG A 26 10.11 -2.26 12.88
N LEU A 27 11.01 -2.01 13.83
CA LEU A 27 11.76 -0.74 13.91
C LEU A 27 12.97 -0.70 12.96
N SER A 28 13.51 -1.86 12.57
CA SER A 28 14.68 -1.96 11.69
C SER A 28 14.36 -1.89 10.21
N ASP A 29 13.14 -2.25 9.80
CA ASP A 29 12.72 -2.13 8.41
C ASP A 29 12.30 -0.69 8.11
N GLY A 30 12.87 -0.11 7.08
CA GLY A 30 12.34 1.10 6.47
C GLY A 30 10.92 0.86 6.00
N ASP A 31 10.11 1.90 5.92
CA ASP A 31 8.80 1.80 5.32
C ASP A 31 8.88 1.66 3.79
N ALA A 32 7.82 1.16 3.18
CA ALA A 32 7.77 0.95 1.73
C ALA A 32 7.98 2.26 0.95
N ALA A 33 7.48 3.38 1.45
CA ALA A 33 7.63 4.69 0.82
C ALA A 33 9.10 5.12 0.77
N THR A 34 9.86 4.94 1.86
CA THR A 34 11.30 5.28 1.91
C THR A 34 12.10 4.39 0.97
N LYS A 35 11.82 3.07 0.96
CA LYS A 35 12.48 2.13 0.05
C LYS A 35 12.16 2.45 -1.41
N PHE A 36 10.91 2.78 -1.72
CA PHE A 36 10.50 3.15 -3.06
C PHE A 36 11.08 4.51 -3.50
N ALA A 37 11.20 5.46 -2.59
CA ALA A 37 11.89 6.73 -2.86
C ALA A 37 13.35 6.53 -3.25
N ALA A 38 14.02 5.58 -2.60
CA ALA A 38 15.43 5.26 -2.87
C ALA A 38 15.64 4.44 -4.14
N SER A 39 14.59 3.87 -4.73
CA SER A 39 14.66 3.07 -5.96
C SER A 39 14.56 3.96 -7.22
N GLY A 40 15.25 3.56 -8.28
CA GLY A 40 15.13 4.18 -9.60
C GLY A 40 15.52 5.65 -9.68
N GLN A 41 14.75 6.44 -10.44
CA GLN A 41 15.06 7.85 -10.69
C GLN A 41 14.72 8.75 -9.50
N SER A 42 15.45 9.87 -9.40
CA SER A 42 15.19 10.89 -8.38
C SER A 42 13.83 11.54 -8.61
N ALA A 43 12.88 11.21 -7.75
CA ALA A 43 11.53 11.75 -7.76
C ALA A 43 11.03 11.92 -6.33
N THR A 44 10.03 12.78 -6.12
CA THR A 44 9.41 12.98 -4.81
C THR A 44 8.37 11.91 -4.54
N PRO A 45 8.54 11.06 -3.52
CA PRO A 45 7.53 10.09 -3.13
C PRO A 45 6.35 10.83 -2.50
N LEU A 46 5.15 10.54 -2.95
CA LEU A 46 3.92 11.03 -2.32
C LEU A 46 3.38 10.01 -1.32
N ASN A 47 3.63 8.73 -1.59
CA ASN A 47 3.33 7.60 -0.69
C ASN A 47 4.12 6.36 -1.12
N ALA A 48 3.80 5.19 -0.55
CA ALA A 48 4.44 3.92 -0.91
C ALA A 48 4.16 3.43 -2.34
N TRP A 49 3.18 4.02 -3.04
CA TRP A 49 2.65 3.53 -4.30
C TRP A 49 2.99 4.39 -5.51
N LEU A 50 3.33 5.65 -5.27
CA LEU A 50 3.67 6.58 -6.37
C LEU A 50 4.68 7.63 -5.95
N LYS A 51 5.49 8.03 -6.93
CA LYS A 51 6.39 9.16 -6.86
C LYS A 51 6.27 10.01 -8.14
N ILE A 52 6.53 11.30 -8.02
CA ILE A 52 6.46 12.25 -9.15
C ILE A 52 7.79 12.99 -9.23
N ASP A 53 8.35 13.09 -10.43
CA ASP A 53 9.56 13.87 -10.68
C ASP A 53 9.24 15.33 -11.06
N THR A 54 10.29 16.12 -11.23
CA THR A 54 10.18 17.54 -11.58
C THR A 54 9.68 17.81 -12.99
N SER A 55 9.66 16.80 -13.87
CA SER A 55 9.09 16.87 -15.21
C SER A 55 7.59 16.57 -15.23
N GLY A 56 7.03 16.11 -14.10
CA GLY A 56 5.64 15.67 -13.98
C GLY A 56 5.45 14.19 -14.31
N GLN A 57 6.53 13.44 -14.57
CA GLN A 57 6.42 12.01 -14.79
C GLN A 57 6.06 11.29 -13.49
N ILE A 58 5.05 10.43 -13.57
CA ILE A 58 4.49 9.69 -12.45
C ILE A 58 4.97 8.25 -12.52
N THR A 59 5.64 7.79 -11.47
CA THR A 59 6.08 6.39 -11.38
C THR A 59 5.25 5.65 -10.35
N CYS A 60 4.58 4.58 -10.78
CA CYS A 60 3.78 3.67 -9.96
C CYS A 60 4.64 2.50 -9.46
N ALA A 61 4.51 2.16 -8.17
CA ALA A 61 5.10 0.96 -7.59
C ALA A 61 4.23 -0.26 -7.89
N ILE A 62 4.71 -1.17 -8.75
CA ILE A 62 4.04 -2.42 -9.08
C ILE A 62 4.50 -3.51 -8.12
N HIS A 63 3.60 -3.96 -7.29
CA HIS A 63 3.86 -4.93 -6.22
C HIS A 63 3.34 -6.35 -6.53
N ARG A 64 3.06 -6.63 -7.81
CA ARG A 64 2.60 -7.92 -8.34
C ARG A 64 3.43 -8.32 -9.54
N ALA A 65 3.64 -9.63 -9.70
CA ALA A 65 4.40 -10.15 -10.83
C ALA A 65 3.57 -10.10 -12.12
N GLU A 66 4.16 -9.58 -13.19
CA GLU A 66 3.62 -9.66 -14.53
C GLU A 66 3.97 -11.02 -15.14
N MET A 67 2.97 -11.73 -15.64
CA MET A 67 3.09 -13.04 -16.25
C MET A 67 2.34 -13.11 -17.60
N GLY A 68 2.09 -11.95 -18.20
CA GLY A 68 1.29 -11.81 -19.41
C GLY A 68 -0.20 -11.54 -19.16
N GLN A 69 -0.61 -11.35 -17.87
CA GLN A 69 -2.00 -11.10 -17.50
C GLN A 69 -2.35 -9.59 -17.45
N GLY A 70 -1.39 -8.69 -17.71
CA GLY A 70 -1.62 -7.25 -17.81
C GLY A 70 -1.71 -6.54 -16.45
N VAL A 71 -1.21 -7.13 -15.36
CA VAL A 71 -1.30 -6.55 -14.01
C VAL A 71 -0.54 -5.23 -13.88
N THR A 72 0.59 -5.09 -14.54
CA THR A 72 1.36 -3.83 -14.55
C THR A 72 0.54 -2.67 -15.08
N THR A 73 -0.15 -2.87 -16.19
CA THR A 73 -1.03 -1.86 -16.79
C THR A 73 -2.23 -1.60 -15.89
N SER A 74 -2.91 -2.66 -15.45
CA SER A 74 -4.15 -2.53 -14.67
C SER A 74 -3.95 -1.83 -13.33
N LEU A 75 -2.85 -2.12 -12.61
CA LEU A 75 -2.53 -1.45 -11.35
C LEU A 75 -2.18 0.03 -11.57
N ALA A 76 -1.42 0.34 -12.61
CA ALA A 76 -1.11 1.72 -12.97
C ALA A 76 -2.37 2.51 -13.37
N MET A 77 -3.34 1.87 -14.05
CA MET A 77 -4.62 2.49 -14.41
C MET A 77 -5.47 2.85 -13.20
N LEU A 78 -5.54 1.97 -12.16
CA LEU A 78 -6.26 2.29 -10.93
C LEU A 78 -5.72 3.57 -10.26
N LEU A 79 -4.41 3.70 -10.24
CA LEU A 79 -3.75 4.84 -9.63
C LEU A 79 -3.92 6.10 -10.47
N ALA A 80 -3.78 5.99 -11.80
CA ALA A 80 -3.93 7.10 -12.74
C ALA A 80 -5.34 7.69 -12.72
N GLU A 81 -6.38 6.85 -12.65
CA GLU A 81 -7.78 7.25 -12.58
C GLU A 81 -8.06 8.13 -11.35
N GLU A 82 -7.66 7.69 -10.17
CA GLU A 82 -7.89 8.43 -8.94
C GLU A 82 -7.02 9.68 -8.81
N LEU A 83 -5.82 9.64 -9.40
CA LEU A 83 -4.92 10.79 -9.47
C LEU A 83 -5.35 11.82 -10.51
N ASP A 84 -6.22 11.45 -11.44
CA ASP A 84 -6.59 12.22 -12.64
C ASP A 84 -5.36 12.56 -13.49
N ALA A 85 -4.52 11.53 -13.72
CA ALA A 85 -3.24 11.67 -14.38
C ALA A 85 -3.35 11.57 -15.90
N ASP A 86 -2.49 12.28 -16.61
CA ASP A 86 -2.24 11.99 -18.01
C ASP A 86 -1.54 10.64 -18.15
N TRP A 87 -2.18 9.68 -18.81
CA TRP A 87 -1.65 8.35 -19.03
C TRP A 87 -0.27 8.37 -19.72
N SER A 88 0.00 9.33 -20.57
CA SER A 88 1.29 9.45 -21.26
C SER A 88 2.46 9.72 -20.30
N GLN A 89 2.17 10.28 -19.13
CA GLN A 89 3.15 10.56 -18.06
C GLN A 89 3.33 9.38 -17.11
N MET A 90 2.50 8.32 -17.22
CA MET A 90 2.61 7.17 -16.34
C MET A 90 3.80 6.28 -16.69
N ARG A 91 4.55 5.90 -15.67
CA ARG A 91 5.60 4.89 -15.69
C ARG A 91 5.39 3.93 -14.53
N PHE A 92 6.08 2.82 -14.58
CA PHE A 92 6.07 1.89 -13.46
C PHE A 92 7.48 1.39 -13.15
N GLU A 93 7.68 1.05 -11.89
CA GLU A 93 8.82 0.29 -11.39
C GLU A 93 8.29 -0.84 -10.52
N PHE A 94 9.02 -1.95 -10.44
CA PHE A 94 8.66 -2.98 -9.48
C PHE A 94 8.92 -2.47 -8.07
N ALA A 95 7.93 -2.67 -7.21
CA ALA A 95 8.01 -2.28 -5.82
C ALA A 95 9.18 -2.99 -5.12
N PRO A 96 9.88 -2.31 -4.22
CA PRO A 96 10.88 -2.98 -3.39
C PRO A 96 10.24 -4.02 -2.49
N VAL A 97 11.04 -4.98 -2.02
CA VAL A 97 10.53 -5.98 -1.06
C VAL A 97 10.21 -5.30 0.26
N ASP A 98 8.93 -5.22 0.56
CA ASP A 98 8.43 -4.69 1.83
C ASP A 98 7.09 -5.34 2.21
N ARG A 99 6.82 -5.37 3.52
CA ARG A 99 5.60 -5.95 4.08
C ARG A 99 4.33 -5.16 3.71
N ASP A 100 4.46 -3.86 3.42
CA ASP A 100 3.34 -3.00 3.04
C ASP A 100 2.74 -3.41 1.68
N TYR A 101 3.48 -4.19 0.87
CA TYR A 101 3.02 -4.72 -0.40
C TYR A 101 2.42 -6.15 -0.31
N TYR A 102 1.98 -6.56 0.89
CA TYR A 102 1.34 -7.87 1.08
C TYR A 102 0.06 -8.02 0.23
N ASN A 103 -0.38 -9.27 0.03
CA ASN A 103 -1.61 -9.57 -0.71
C ASN A 103 -2.64 -10.20 0.23
N PHE A 104 -3.62 -9.43 0.65
CA PHE A 104 -4.73 -9.89 1.45
C PHE A 104 -5.91 -10.38 0.60
N GLY A 105 -6.05 -9.87 -0.62
CA GLY A 105 -7.13 -10.20 -1.55
C GLY A 105 -7.21 -11.69 -1.88
N MET A 106 -6.09 -12.41 -1.75
CA MET A 106 -6.09 -13.87 -1.93
C MET A 106 -7.01 -14.62 -0.95
N LEU A 107 -7.20 -14.11 0.26
CA LEU A 107 -8.13 -14.69 1.23
C LEU A 107 -9.57 -14.28 0.97
N LEU A 108 -9.81 -13.07 0.49
CA LEU A 108 -11.14 -12.60 0.14
C LEU A 108 -11.71 -13.37 -1.05
N ASN A 109 -10.88 -13.69 -2.02
CA ASN A 109 -11.30 -14.42 -3.24
C ASN A 109 -11.57 -15.92 -3.00
N GLY A 110 -11.14 -16.48 -1.88
CA GLY A 110 -11.29 -17.90 -1.55
C GLY A 110 -12.34 -18.23 -0.48
N GLN A 111 -12.92 -17.25 0.17
CA GLN A 111 -14.06 -17.39 1.09
C GLN A 111 -13.92 -18.28 2.34
N PRO A 112 -12.92 -18.28 3.17
CA PRO A 112 -13.13 -18.80 4.52
C PRO A 112 -13.56 -17.75 5.55
N LEU A 113 -13.47 -16.45 5.24
CA LEU A 113 -13.61 -15.39 6.25
C LEU A 113 -15.00 -14.73 6.28
N GLY A 114 -15.89 -15.08 5.35
CA GLY A 114 -17.18 -14.44 5.25
C GLY A 114 -17.10 -12.95 4.89
N ASP A 115 -18.25 -12.30 4.85
CA ASP A 115 -18.35 -10.86 4.66
C ASP A 115 -17.89 -10.12 5.93
N PRO A 116 -16.83 -9.29 5.86
CA PRO A 116 -16.38 -8.49 7.01
C PRO A 116 -17.45 -7.54 7.56
N GLU A 117 -18.42 -7.16 6.73
CA GLU A 117 -19.53 -6.27 7.10
C GLU A 117 -20.69 -7.01 7.74
N ALA A 118 -20.72 -8.35 7.67
CA ALA A 118 -21.81 -9.16 8.20
C ALA A 118 -21.97 -9.08 9.73
N SER A 119 -20.85 -8.84 10.45
CA SER A 119 -20.87 -8.66 11.91
C SER A 119 -19.56 -8.04 12.41
N TRP A 120 -19.62 -7.44 13.61
CA TRP A 120 -18.42 -6.91 14.26
C TRP A 120 -17.35 -8.00 14.55
N LEU A 121 -17.79 -9.24 14.82
CA LEU A 121 -16.88 -10.38 15.02
C LEU A 121 -16.17 -10.75 13.72
N ALA A 122 -16.88 -10.77 12.59
CA ALA A 122 -16.29 -11.01 11.28
C ALA A 122 -15.28 -9.91 10.92
N GLY A 123 -15.64 -8.65 11.16
CA GLY A 123 -14.74 -7.51 10.92
C GLY A 123 -13.49 -7.56 11.79
N THR A 124 -13.62 -7.90 13.09
CA THR A 124 -12.47 -8.03 13.99
C THR A 124 -11.56 -9.19 13.58
N GLY A 125 -12.14 -10.32 13.20
CA GLY A 125 -11.41 -11.49 12.70
C GLY A 125 -10.62 -11.16 11.43
N THR A 126 -11.26 -10.53 10.46
CA THR A 126 -10.63 -10.06 9.22
C THR A 126 -9.51 -9.07 9.50
N TRP A 127 -9.72 -8.11 10.39
CA TRP A 127 -8.69 -7.17 10.81
C TRP A 127 -7.47 -7.89 11.41
N ALA A 128 -7.69 -8.84 12.32
CA ALA A 128 -6.61 -9.57 12.97
C ALA A 128 -5.79 -10.39 11.94
N ILE A 129 -6.46 -11.07 11.02
CA ILE A 129 -5.81 -11.86 9.97
C ILE A 129 -5.05 -10.93 9.01
N ARG A 130 -5.62 -9.79 8.65
CA ARG A 130 -4.93 -8.77 7.84
C ARG A 130 -3.62 -8.32 8.50
N LYS A 131 -3.61 -8.12 9.82
CA LYS A 131 -2.39 -7.78 10.59
C LYS A 131 -1.34 -8.89 10.54
N VAL A 132 -1.75 -10.15 10.62
CA VAL A 132 -0.83 -11.30 10.48
C VAL A 132 -0.23 -11.33 9.07
N PHE A 133 -1.02 -11.20 8.02
CA PHE A 133 -0.55 -11.16 6.63
C PHE A 133 0.43 -10.02 6.38
N HIS A 134 0.10 -8.83 6.86
CA HIS A 134 1.02 -7.68 6.81
C HIS A 134 2.33 -7.97 7.56
N ALA A 135 2.25 -8.52 8.77
CA ALA A 135 3.44 -8.85 9.56
C ALA A 135 4.33 -9.90 8.87
N MET A 136 3.72 -10.85 8.16
CA MET A 136 4.45 -11.87 7.39
C MET A 136 4.98 -11.36 6.05
N GLY A 137 4.50 -10.22 5.57
CA GLY A 137 4.91 -9.66 4.28
C GLY A 137 4.58 -10.57 3.09
N LEU A 138 3.44 -11.27 3.14
CA LEU A 138 3.04 -12.24 2.13
C LEU A 138 2.61 -11.54 0.84
N SER A 139 3.59 -11.18 0.00
CA SER A 139 3.35 -10.60 -1.32
C SER A 139 3.37 -11.70 -2.37
N MET A 140 2.19 -12.04 -2.89
CA MET A 140 2.01 -13.11 -3.88
C MET A 140 1.10 -12.66 -5.01
N THR A 141 1.35 -13.17 -6.23
CA THR A 141 0.49 -13.00 -7.40
C THR A 141 -0.21 -14.31 -7.65
N ILE A 142 -1.43 -14.45 -7.12
CA ILE A 142 -2.15 -15.73 -7.06
C ILE A 142 -3.67 -15.50 -7.02
N SER A 143 -4.45 -16.50 -7.45
CA SER A 143 -5.91 -16.60 -7.24
C SER A 143 -6.70 -15.39 -7.77
N SER A 144 -6.27 -14.77 -8.87
CA SER A 144 -6.90 -13.56 -9.42
C SER A 144 -7.09 -12.42 -8.40
N SER A 145 -6.27 -12.40 -7.34
CA SER A 145 -6.43 -11.50 -6.20
C SER A 145 -5.76 -10.13 -6.37
N SER A 146 -4.92 -9.97 -7.39
CA SER A 146 -4.10 -8.75 -7.55
C SER A 146 -4.95 -7.48 -7.65
N MET A 147 -6.02 -7.48 -8.45
CA MET A 147 -6.91 -6.34 -8.61
C MET A 147 -7.82 -6.15 -7.41
N ILE A 148 -8.30 -7.24 -6.80
CA ILE A 148 -9.16 -7.19 -5.59
C ILE A 148 -8.41 -6.52 -4.45
N ASP A 149 -7.17 -6.94 -4.21
CA ASP A 149 -6.32 -6.37 -3.15
C ASP A 149 -5.91 -4.93 -3.45
N ALA A 150 -5.56 -4.64 -4.70
CA ALA A 150 -5.11 -3.32 -5.13
C ALA A 150 -6.25 -2.29 -5.16
N TRP A 151 -7.49 -2.71 -5.34
CA TRP A 151 -8.65 -1.82 -5.38
C TRP A 151 -8.73 -0.94 -4.14
N ASP A 152 -8.63 -1.56 -2.95
CA ASP A 152 -8.71 -0.87 -1.68
C ASP A 152 -7.40 -0.16 -1.28
N THR A 153 -6.32 -0.37 -2.03
CA THR A 153 -5.00 0.16 -1.70
C THR A 153 -4.57 1.27 -2.63
N LEU A 154 -4.63 1.04 -3.96
CA LEU A 154 -4.13 2.00 -4.94
C LEU A 154 -5.10 3.16 -5.17
N ARG A 155 -6.40 2.93 -5.10
CA ARG A 155 -7.39 3.99 -5.27
C ARG A 155 -7.26 5.07 -4.19
N PRO A 156 -7.27 4.74 -2.88
CA PRO A 156 -7.03 5.73 -1.84
C PRO A 156 -5.65 6.39 -1.95
N ALA A 157 -4.62 5.67 -2.41
CA ALA A 157 -3.28 6.21 -2.59
C ALA A 157 -3.24 7.27 -3.70
N GLY A 158 -3.90 7.02 -4.84
CA GLY A 158 -4.06 7.98 -5.94
C GLY A 158 -4.86 9.21 -5.52
N ALA A 159 -6.02 8.99 -4.89
CA ALA A 159 -6.87 10.08 -4.41
C ALA A 159 -6.17 10.96 -3.35
N ALA A 160 -5.42 10.36 -2.42
CA ALA A 160 -4.64 11.10 -1.44
C ALA A 160 -3.55 11.95 -2.08
N ALA A 161 -2.83 11.40 -3.06
CA ALA A 161 -1.81 12.12 -3.81
C ALA A 161 -2.41 13.31 -4.58
N ARG A 162 -3.56 13.11 -5.25
CA ARG A 162 -4.31 14.18 -5.91
C ARG A 162 -4.63 15.32 -4.94
N GLN A 163 -5.15 14.99 -3.75
CA GLN A 163 -5.46 15.99 -2.73
C GLN A 163 -4.20 16.72 -2.22
N MET A 164 -3.07 16.04 -2.12
CA MET A 164 -1.79 16.66 -1.75
C MET A 164 -1.35 17.68 -2.80
N LEU A 165 -1.47 17.36 -4.08
CA LEU A 165 -1.12 18.24 -5.20
C LEU A 165 -2.05 19.46 -5.27
N ILE A 166 -3.35 19.29 -5.11
CA ILE A 166 -4.32 20.39 -5.03
C ILE A 166 -3.97 21.34 -3.87
N LYS A 167 -3.71 20.78 -2.68
CA LYS A 167 -3.33 21.59 -1.52
C LYS A 167 -1.99 22.33 -1.72
N ALA A 168 -1.04 21.70 -2.40
CA ALA A 168 0.24 22.34 -2.73
C ALA A 168 0.06 23.49 -3.72
N ALA A 169 -0.77 23.33 -4.76
CA ALA A 169 -1.11 24.37 -5.72
C ALA A 169 -1.86 25.53 -5.03
N ALA A 170 -2.86 25.24 -4.19
CA ALA A 170 -3.61 26.23 -3.44
C ALA A 170 -2.71 27.12 -2.58
N ARG A 171 -1.74 26.52 -1.88
CA ARG A 171 -0.73 27.27 -1.10
C ARG A 171 0.14 28.15 -1.98
N LYS A 172 0.58 27.63 -3.13
CA LYS A 172 1.43 28.38 -4.06
C LYS A 172 0.69 29.54 -4.73
N TRP A 173 -0.58 29.36 -5.06
CA TRP A 173 -1.42 30.38 -5.70
C TRP A 173 -2.18 31.26 -4.73
N GLN A 174 -2.09 30.98 -3.41
CA GLN A 174 -2.78 31.71 -2.34
C GLN A 174 -4.31 31.76 -2.52
N CYS A 175 -4.88 30.64 -2.97
CA CYS A 175 -6.32 30.47 -3.17
C CYS A 175 -6.85 29.28 -2.34
N SER A 176 -8.18 29.14 -2.28
CA SER A 176 -8.81 27.99 -1.61
C SER A 176 -8.70 26.72 -2.45
N PRO A 177 -8.43 25.54 -1.85
CA PRO A 177 -8.41 24.28 -2.58
C PRO A 177 -9.72 23.98 -3.32
N GLU A 178 -10.85 24.48 -2.85
CA GLU A 178 -12.17 24.32 -3.48
C GLU A 178 -12.32 25.08 -4.80
N GLN A 179 -11.45 26.06 -5.07
CA GLN A 179 -11.37 26.78 -6.33
C GLN A 179 -10.54 26.06 -7.38
N LEU A 180 -9.95 24.91 -7.00
CA LEU A 180 -9.07 24.16 -7.88
C LEU A 180 -9.70 22.83 -8.26
N ARG A 181 -9.51 22.44 -9.52
CA ARG A 181 -9.83 21.12 -10.04
C ARG A 181 -8.62 20.49 -10.69
N THR A 182 -8.68 19.21 -10.93
CA THR A 182 -7.66 18.52 -11.72
C THR A 182 -8.24 18.13 -13.08
N GLU A 183 -7.38 18.05 -14.09
CA GLU A 183 -7.73 17.58 -15.40
C GLU A 183 -6.46 17.07 -16.10
N ALA A 184 -6.45 15.78 -16.44
CA ALA A 184 -5.38 15.11 -17.20
C ALA A 184 -3.96 15.45 -16.71
N GLY A 185 -3.72 15.35 -15.40
CA GLY A 185 -2.42 15.60 -14.78
C GLY A 185 -2.13 17.06 -14.43
N TRP A 186 -3.06 17.97 -14.66
CA TRP A 186 -2.93 19.39 -14.32
C TRP A 186 -3.83 19.78 -13.16
N VAL A 187 -3.36 20.72 -12.34
CA VAL A 187 -4.21 21.44 -11.39
C VAL A 187 -4.60 22.76 -12.04
N ILE A 188 -5.89 23.03 -12.10
CA ILE A 188 -6.48 24.15 -12.82
C ILE A 188 -7.30 25.01 -11.85
N ASP A 189 -7.19 26.33 -11.98
CA ASP A 189 -8.06 27.31 -11.31
C ASP A 189 -9.38 27.39 -12.07
N THR A 190 -10.54 27.41 -11.36
CA THR A 190 -11.89 27.37 -11.94
C THR A 190 -12.54 28.74 -11.96
#